data_58596f51e2ab24d830c8d507dc680c00
#
_entry.id   58596f51e2ab24d830c8d507dc680c00
#
_cell.length_a   1.000
_cell.length_b   1.000
_cell.length_c   1.000
_cell.angle_alpha   90.00
_cell.angle_beta   90.00
_cell.angle_gamma   90.00
#
_symmetry.space_group_name_H-M   'P 1'
#
loop_
_entity.id
_entity.type
_entity.pdbx_description
1 polymer ?
#
loop_
_entity_poly.entity_id
_entity_poly.type
_entity_poly.pdbx_seq_one_letter_code
_entity_poly.pdbx_strand_id
1 'polypeptide(L)'
;MSKISITKKTAWSLILNINAKTKYKAKRNIIEISEEFQKNTFQIRYNRKKNYIEDTNINLKKDIENLFHIFLPIVCFQGKIQYIAHIAQSLDGFIATESGESKYISGKENLEHIHRLRAVSNIIIVGAKTYLEDKPKLTTRLVKGNNPLIYVFDPKRILRKKDI
;
A
#
# COMPACT_ATOMS: atom_id res chain seq x y z
N MET A 1 -11.94 28.06 6.58
CA MET A 1 -10.89 27.50 7.45
C MET A 1 -9.57 27.48 6.68
N SER A 2 -8.47 27.91 7.30
CA SER A 2 -7.14 27.79 6.68
C SER A 2 -6.76 26.32 6.52
N LYS A 3 -6.29 25.92 5.32
CA LYS A 3 -5.87 24.55 5.07
C LYS A 3 -4.54 24.25 5.77
N ILE A 4 -4.43 23.06 6.35
CA ILE A 4 -3.24 22.60 7.07
C ILE A 4 -2.23 22.07 6.05
N SER A 5 -1.03 22.63 6.03
CA SER A 5 0.07 22.10 5.21
C SER A 5 0.74 20.93 5.90
N ILE A 6 0.93 19.83 5.16
CA ILE A 6 1.57 18.62 5.64
C ILE A 6 2.69 18.15 4.72
N THR A 7 3.57 17.31 5.24
CA THR A 7 4.60 16.62 4.47
C THR A 7 4.10 15.27 3.95
N LYS A 8 4.76 14.69 2.95
CA LYS A 8 4.50 13.33 2.46
C LYS A 8 4.63 12.28 3.58
N LYS A 9 5.56 12.49 4.53
CA LYS A 9 5.74 11.63 5.70
C LYS A 9 4.53 11.71 6.64
N THR A 10 3.99 12.90 6.87
CA THR A 10 2.79 13.10 7.69
C THR A 10 1.57 12.48 7.01
N ALA A 11 1.40 12.69 5.69
CA ALA A 11 0.32 12.06 4.91
C ALA A 11 0.38 10.53 5.01
N TRP A 12 1.58 9.94 4.92
CA TRP A 12 1.75 8.50 5.10
C TRP A 12 1.37 8.03 6.51
N SER A 13 1.75 8.77 7.55
CA SER A 13 1.35 8.44 8.92
C SER A 13 -0.17 8.51 9.12
N LEU A 14 -0.86 9.46 8.48
CA LEU A 14 -2.32 9.52 8.47
C LEU A 14 -2.93 8.28 7.81
N ILE A 15 -2.41 7.85 6.66
CA ILE A 15 -2.86 6.64 5.97
C ILE A 15 -2.70 5.40 6.87
N LEU A 16 -1.58 5.27 7.58
CA LEU A 16 -1.38 4.16 8.52
C LEU A 16 -2.37 4.20 9.70
N ASN A 17 -2.67 5.37 10.23
CA ASN A 17 -3.67 5.51 11.29
C ASN A 17 -5.07 5.12 10.78
N ILE A 18 -5.40 5.53 9.55
CA ILE A 18 -6.64 5.13 8.87
C ILE A 18 -6.68 3.60 8.75
N ASN A 19 -5.61 2.97 8.28
CA ASN A 19 -5.50 1.52 8.11
C ASN A 19 -5.69 0.74 9.43
N ALA A 20 -5.25 1.30 10.54
CA ALA A 20 -5.39 0.68 11.85
C ALA A 20 -6.83 0.72 12.40
N LYS A 21 -7.71 1.52 11.83
CA LYS A 21 -9.11 1.64 12.25
C LYS A 21 -9.97 0.61 11.53
N THR A 22 -10.77 -0.10 12.29
CA THR A 22 -11.65 -1.16 11.74
C THR A 22 -12.98 -0.64 11.19
N LYS A 23 -13.40 0.58 11.56
CA LYS A 23 -14.69 1.14 11.15
C LYS A 23 -14.62 2.65 10.95
N TYR A 24 -15.17 3.12 9.84
CA TYR A 24 -15.39 4.52 9.52
C TYR A 24 -16.89 4.81 9.43
N LYS A 25 -17.28 6.07 9.71
CA LYS A 25 -18.62 6.51 9.39
C LYS A 25 -18.76 6.58 7.88
N ALA A 26 -19.47 5.63 7.31
CA ALA A 26 -19.74 5.60 5.89
C ALA A 26 -21.23 5.83 5.64
N LYS A 27 -21.55 6.82 4.80
CA LYS A 27 -22.91 7.06 4.31
C LYS A 27 -22.91 6.84 2.80
N ARG A 28 -23.50 5.72 2.34
CA ARG A 28 -23.44 5.27 0.93
C ARG A 28 -21.99 5.11 0.47
N ASN A 29 -21.53 5.98 -0.44
CA ASN A 29 -20.18 5.94 -1.03
C ASN A 29 -19.20 6.94 -0.38
N ILE A 30 -19.64 7.71 0.61
CA ILE A 30 -18.84 8.73 1.28
C ILE A 30 -18.29 8.16 2.59
N ILE A 31 -16.99 8.28 2.78
CA ILE A 31 -16.31 7.99 4.04
C ILE A 31 -15.84 9.31 4.64
N GLU A 32 -16.26 9.58 5.85
CA GLU A 32 -15.79 10.71 6.65
C GLU A 32 -14.71 10.22 7.61
N ILE A 33 -13.52 10.77 7.45
CA ILE A 33 -12.34 10.46 8.24
C ILE A 33 -12.00 11.68 9.06
N SER A 34 -11.89 11.51 10.36
CA SER A 34 -11.40 12.52 11.30
C SER A 34 -10.27 11.90 12.11
N GLU A 35 -9.06 12.43 11.95
CA GLU A 35 -7.84 11.92 12.59
C GLU A 35 -7.14 13.01 13.37
N GLU A 36 -6.85 12.73 14.65
CA GLU A 36 -5.98 13.55 15.47
C GLU A 36 -4.54 13.06 15.33
N PHE A 37 -3.68 13.96 14.90
CA PHE A 37 -2.25 13.67 14.74
C PHE A 37 -1.42 14.92 14.97
N GLN A 38 -0.42 14.86 15.86
CA GLN A 38 0.48 15.98 16.17
C GLN A 38 -0.27 17.30 16.50
N LYS A 39 -1.25 17.25 17.41
CA LYS A 39 -2.07 18.38 17.87
C LYS A 39 -2.98 19.02 16.79
N ASN A 40 -3.10 18.37 15.62
CA ASN A 40 -4.02 18.81 14.58
C ASN A 40 -5.10 17.77 14.36
N THR A 41 -6.32 18.23 14.06
CA THR A 41 -7.41 17.38 13.60
C THR A 41 -7.49 17.46 12.09
N PHE A 42 -7.23 16.34 11.41
CA PHE A 42 -7.32 16.21 9.96
C PHE A 42 -8.67 15.66 9.56
N GLN A 43 -9.30 16.28 8.59
CA GLN A 43 -10.61 15.89 8.08
C GLN A 43 -10.51 15.58 6.60
N ILE A 44 -11.01 14.41 6.20
CA ILE A 44 -11.04 13.98 4.80
C ILE A 44 -12.42 13.40 4.52
N ARG A 45 -13.10 13.97 3.53
CA ARG A 45 -14.34 13.44 2.97
C ARG A 45 -14.05 12.75 1.65
N TYR A 46 -14.04 11.44 1.66
CA TYR A 46 -13.61 10.60 0.55
C TYR A 46 -14.76 9.86 -0.10
N ASN A 47 -14.93 10.03 -1.41
CA ASN A 47 -15.90 9.31 -2.22
C ASN A 47 -15.27 8.05 -2.83
N ARG A 48 -15.63 6.87 -2.30
CA ARG A 48 -15.08 5.58 -2.74
C ARG A 48 -15.41 5.24 -4.20
N LYS A 49 -16.64 5.54 -4.66
CA LYS A 49 -17.08 5.19 -6.02
C LYS A 49 -16.31 5.99 -7.07
N LYS A 50 -16.04 7.26 -6.79
CA LYS A 50 -15.32 8.16 -7.70
C LYS A 50 -13.81 8.15 -7.47
N ASN A 51 -13.32 7.49 -6.42
CA ASN A 51 -11.93 7.58 -5.95
C ASN A 51 -11.45 9.03 -5.83
N TYR A 52 -12.21 9.85 -5.13
CA TYR A 52 -12.02 11.29 -5.10
C TYR A 52 -12.22 11.85 -3.70
N ILE A 53 -11.36 12.81 -3.30
CA ILE A 53 -11.51 13.57 -2.06
C ILE A 53 -12.41 14.75 -2.36
N GLU A 54 -13.65 14.72 -1.83
CA GLU A 54 -14.65 15.77 -2.04
C GLU A 54 -14.33 17.03 -1.24
N ASP A 55 -13.83 16.85 0.00
CA ASP A 55 -13.47 17.93 0.91
C ASP A 55 -12.40 17.49 1.89
N THR A 56 -11.53 18.43 2.26
CA THR A 56 -10.50 18.24 3.29
C THR A 56 -9.96 19.58 3.78
N ASN A 57 -9.56 19.62 5.05
CA ASN A 57 -8.81 20.74 5.62
C ASN A 57 -7.29 20.65 5.37
N ILE A 58 -6.84 19.67 4.57
CA ILE A 58 -5.43 19.50 4.21
C ILE A 58 -5.12 20.27 2.92
N ASN A 59 -3.97 20.94 2.87
CA ASN A 59 -3.46 21.49 1.61
C ASN A 59 -2.87 20.35 0.77
N LEU A 60 -3.63 19.90 -0.24
CA LEU A 60 -3.28 18.79 -1.11
C LEU A 60 -2.29 19.23 -2.19
N LYS A 61 -1.00 19.17 -1.91
CA LYS A 61 0.02 19.22 -2.96
C LYS A 61 -0.07 17.94 -3.80
N LYS A 62 0.36 17.99 -5.05
CA LYS A 62 0.22 16.90 -6.04
C LYS A 62 0.76 15.55 -5.58
N ASP A 63 1.89 15.54 -4.91
CA ASP A 63 2.53 14.32 -4.37
C ASP A 63 1.73 13.70 -3.21
N ILE A 64 1.09 14.54 -2.38
CA ILE A 64 0.23 14.12 -1.27
C ILE A 64 -1.12 13.62 -1.82
N GLU A 65 -1.69 14.34 -2.78
CA GLU A 65 -2.91 13.96 -3.46
C GLU A 65 -2.77 12.58 -4.12
N ASN A 66 -1.69 12.37 -4.87
CA ASN A 66 -1.38 11.09 -5.48
C ASN A 66 -1.27 9.96 -4.45
N LEU A 67 -0.63 10.23 -3.31
CA LEU A 67 -0.52 9.25 -2.22
C LEU A 67 -1.90 8.85 -1.68
N PHE A 68 -2.77 9.80 -1.43
CA PHE A 68 -4.13 9.54 -0.99
C PHE A 68 -4.95 8.82 -2.05
N HIS A 69 -4.86 9.22 -3.32
CA HIS A 69 -5.55 8.54 -4.43
C HIS A 69 -5.22 7.05 -4.53
N ILE A 70 -3.97 6.69 -4.29
CA ILE A 70 -3.52 5.29 -4.34
C ILE A 70 -3.96 4.51 -3.10
N PHE A 71 -3.80 5.09 -1.91
CA PHE A 71 -3.92 4.31 -0.67
C PHE A 71 -5.28 4.41 0.03
N LEU A 72 -6.05 5.50 -0.14
CA LEU A 72 -7.40 5.57 0.46
C LEU A 72 -8.33 4.46 -0.02
N PRO A 73 -8.37 4.06 -1.32
CA PRO A 73 -9.17 2.92 -1.75
C PRO A 73 -8.81 1.62 -1.03
N ILE A 74 -7.52 1.45 -0.71
CA ILE A 74 -7.01 0.26 -0.02
C ILE A 74 -7.40 0.28 1.46
N VAL A 75 -7.00 1.33 2.18
CA VAL A 75 -7.17 1.39 3.64
C VAL A 75 -8.63 1.65 4.08
N CYS A 76 -9.45 2.20 3.19
CA CYS A 76 -10.88 2.42 3.43
C CYS A 76 -11.77 1.28 2.88
N PHE A 77 -11.18 0.16 2.47
CA PHE A 77 -11.93 -0.99 2.00
C PHE A 77 -12.76 -1.61 3.14
N GLN A 78 -14.04 -1.91 2.86
CA GLN A 78 -15.00 -2.43 3.86
C GLN A 78 -15.50 -3.85 3.54
N GLY A 79 -14.92 -4.51 2.54
CA GLY A 79 -15.21 -5.90 2.24
C GLY A 79 -14.45 -6.86 3.15
N LYS A 80 -14.72 -8.16 3.03
CA LYS A 80 -14.07 -9.19 3.84
C LYS A 80 -12.59 -9.37 3.46
N ILE A 81 -12.29 -9.41 2.16
CA ILE A 81 -10.94 -9.64 1.62
C ILE A 81 -10.72 -8.72 0.44
N GLN A 82 -9.57 -8.08 0.40
CA GLN A 82 -9.09 -7.31 -0.74
C GLN A 82 -7.82 -7.95 -1.27
N TYR A 83 -7.79 -8.23 -2.56
CA TYR A 83 -6.60 -8.71 -3.26
C TYR A 83 -5.95 -7.56 -4.01
N ILE A 84 -4.64 -7.41 -3.83
CA ILE A 84 -3.82 -6.42 -4.52
C ILE A 84 -2.74 -7.17 -5.28
N ALA A 85 -2.72 -7.03 -6.61
CA ALA A 85 -1.63 -7.52 -7.45
C ALA A 85 -0.72 -6.35 -7.83
N HIS A 86 0.59 -6.53 -7.65
CA HIS A 86 1.60 -5.57 -8.08
C HIS A 86 2.57 -6.28 -9.02
N ILE A 87 2.66 -5.81 -10.25
CA ILE A 87 3.47 -6.40 -11.30
C ILE A 87 4.32 -5.28 -11.92
N ALA A 88 5.64 -5.50 -12.03
CA ALA A 88 6.53 -4.68 -12.83
C ALA A 88 6.81 -5.39 -14.15
N GLN A 89 6.69 -4.66 -15.26
CA GLN A 89 6.96 -5.20 -16.59
C GLN A 89 7.65 -4.14 -17.45
N SER A 90 8.36 -4.59 -18.48
CA SER A 90 8.91 -3.75 -19.54
C SER A 90 7.79 -3.24 -20.47
N LEU A 91 8.10 -2.30 -21.36
CA LEU A 91 7.13 -1.74 -22.30
C LEU A 91 6.53 -2.80 -23.25
N ASP A 92 7.29 -3.83 -23.57
CA ASP A 92 6.90 -4.99 -24.38
C ASP A 92 6.23 -6.11 -23.57
N GLY A 93 5.98 -5.88 -22.26
CA GLY A 93 5.18 -6.77 -21.41
C GLY A 93 5.94 -7.90 -20.71
N PHE A 94 7.27 -7.93 -20.79
CA PHE A 94 8.05 -8.96 -20.09
C PHE A 94 8.28 -8.60 -18.62
N ILE A 95 8.24 -9.59 -17.75
CA ILE A 95 8.50 -9.47 -16.31
C ILE A 95 9.94 -9.86 -15.92
N ALA A 96 10.68 -10.45 -16.84
CA ALA A 96 12.07 -10.83 -16.70
C ALA A 96 12.73 -10.92 -18.08
N THR A 97 14.06 -10.93 -18.12
CA THR A 97 14.84 -11.27 -19.32
C THR A 97 14.73 -12.76 -19.65
N GLU A 98 15.24 -13.18 -20.81
CA GLU A 98 15.32 -14.62 -21.19
C GLU A 98 16.17 -15.43 -20.20
N SER A 99 17.19 -14.81 -19.58
CA SER A 99 17.99 -15.40 -18.51
C SER A 99 17.27 -15.47 -17.15
N GLY A 100 16.05 -14.92 -17.04
CA GLY A 100 15.26 -14.88 -15.81
C GLY A 100 15.58 -13.71 -14.87
N GLU A 101 16.44 -12.77 -15.28
CA GLU A 101 16.74 -11.60 -14.46
C GLU A 101 15.57 -10.62 -14.47
N SER A 102 15.07 -10.28 -13.27
CA SER A 102 13.97 -9.33 -13.06
C SER A 102 14.37 -8.12 -12.21
N LYS A 103 15.66 -8.02 -11.82
CA LYS A 103 16.13 -6.94 -10.95
C LYS A 103 16.15 -5.60 -11.69
N TYR A 104 15.70 -4.54 -10.98
CA TYR A 104 15.76 -3.14 -11.45
C TYR A 104 14.88 -2.79 -12.67
N ILE A 105 13.86 -3.60 -13.00
CA ILE A 105 12.85 -3.22 -14.00
C ILE A 105 12.11 -1.95 -13.58
N SER A 106 12.05 -1.67 -12.28
CA SER A 106 11.36 -0.50 -11.74
C SER A 106 12.28 0.44 -10.97
N GLY A 107 11.99 1.75 -11.03
CA GLY A 107 12.77 2.79 -10.38
C GLY A 107 12.63 2.85 -8.86
N LYS A 108 13.39 3.77 -8.25
CA LYS A 108 13.46 3.97 -6.79
C LYS A 108 12.11 4.31 -6.15
N GLU A 109 11.26 5.06 -6.84
CA GLU A 109 9.92 5.41 -6.38
C GLU A 109 9.01 4.18 -6.23
N ASN A 110 9.14 3.21 -7.13
CA ASN A 110 8.41 1.97 -7.05
C ASN A 110 8.83 1.12 -5.86
N LEU A 111 10.11 1.17 -5.46
CA LEU A 111 10.57 0.48 -4.25
C LEU A 111 9.88 1.01 -3.00
N GLU A 112 9.73 2.34 -2.84
CA GLU A 112 8.96 2.90 -1.74
C GLU A 112 7.48 2.52 -1.82
N HIS A 113 6.91 2.52 -3.03
CA HIS A 113 5.52 2.13 -3.26
C HIS A 113 5.26 0.69 -2.81
N ILE A 114 6.11 -0.26 -3.19
CA ILE A 114 6.02 -1.66 -2.74
C ILE A 114 6.09 -1.76 -1.21
N HIS A 115 6.98 -0.99 -0.57
CA HIS A 115 7.07 -0.99 0.89
C HIS A 115 5.83 -0.38 1.55
N ARG A 116 5.18 0.60 0.93
CA ARG A 116 3.89 1.13 1.39
C ARG A 116 2.76 0.10 1.25
N LEU A 117 2.73 -0.64 0.13
CA LEU A 117 1.77 -1.74 -0.04
C LEU A 117 1.95 -2.81 1.04
N ARG A 118 3.20 -3.19 1.34
CA ARG A 118 3.49 -4.12 2.44
C ARG A 118 3.00 -3.62 3.79
N ALA A 119 3.21 -2.33 4.08
CA ALA A 119 2.82 -1.71 5.34
C ALA A 119 1.30 -1.68 5.59
N VAL A 120 0.49 -1.68 4.54
CA VAL A 120 -0.98 -1.67 4.64
C VAL A 120 -1.61 -3.05 4.39
N SER A 121 -0.82 -4.04 4.02
CA SER A 121 -1.27 -5.42 3.79
C SER A 121 -1.16 -6.25 5.05
N ASN A 122 -2.14 -7.11 5.30
CA ASN A 122 -2.06 -8.10 6.37
C ASN A 122 -1.16 -9.29 5.98
N ILE A 123 -1.23 -9.69 4.71
CA ILE A 123 -0.57 -10.88 4.17
C ILE A 123 0.07 -10.53 2.84
N ILE A 124 1.26 -11.09 2.60
CA ILE A 124 1.90 -11.17 1.28
C ILE A 124 1.95 -12.63 0.87
N ILE A 125 1.56 -12.89 -0.37
CA ILE A 125 1.68 -14.21 -0.98
C ILE A 125 2.78 -14.15 -2.03
N VAL A 126 3.72 -15.09 -1.98
CA VAL A 126 4.81 -15.25 -2.94
C VAL A 126 4.87 -16.68 -3.45
N GLY A 127 5.23 -16.88 -4.72
CA GLY A 127 5.44 -18.21 -5.29
C GLY A 127 6.71 -18.88 -4.72
N ALA A 128 6.67 -20.20 -4.54
CA ALA A 128 7.78 -20.97 -3.98
C ALA A 128 9.07 -20.82 -4.82
N LYS A 129 8.97 -20.76 -6.15
CA LYS A 129 10.15 -20.54 -7.02
C LYS A 129 10.81 -19.20 -6.73
N THR A 130 10.05 -18.11 -6.72
CA THR A 130 10.53 -16.75 -6.38
C THR A 130 11.13 -16.71 -4.96
N TYR A 131 10.49 -17.40 -4.00
CA TYR A 131 10.99 -17.49 -2.63
C TYR A 131 12.37 -18.15 -2.55
N LEU A 132 12.58 -19.24 -3.29
CA LEU A 132 13.84 -19.99 -3.32
C LEU A 132 14.96 -19.24 -4.07
N GLU A 133 14.64 -18.68 -5.23
CA GLU A 133 15.62 -18.03 -6.13
C GLU A 133 16.01 -16.64 -5.62
N ASP A 134 15.03 -15.78 -5.33
CA ASP A 134 15.27 -14.38 -4.98
C ASP A 134 15.55 -14.19 -3.49
N LYS A 135 15.16 -15.14 -2.63
CA LYS A 135 15.23 -15.06 -1.16
C LYS A 135 14.77 -13.69 -0.64
N PRO A 136 13.58 -13.24 -1.04
CA PRO A 136 13.15 -11.88 -0.81
C PRO A 136 12.81 -11.67 0.67
N LYS A 137 13.33 -10.60 1.28
CA LYS A 137 13.02 -10.29 2.70
C LYS A 137 11.56 -9.96 2.96
N LEU A 138 10.80 -9.48 1.96
CA LEU A 138 9.38 -9.10 1.99
C LEU A 138 8.94 -8.21 3.18
N THR A 139 9.90 -7.56 3.83
CA THR A 139 9.68 -6.68 4.98
C THR A 139 9.37 -5.24 4.57
N THR A 140 8.72 -4.51 5.48
CA THR A 140 8.54 -3.06 5.40
C THR A 140 9.76 -2.38 6.02
N ARG A 141 10.66 -1.79 5.20
CA ARG A 141 11.92 -1.19 5.68
C ARG A 141 12.23 0.21 5.14
N LEU A 142 11.65 0.59 3.98
CA LEU A 142 11.88 1.92 3.38
C LEU A 142 10.86 2.96 3.84
N VAL A 143 9.78 2.54 4.49
CA VAL A 143 8.74 3.42 5.01
C VAL A 143 8.32 2.95 6.40
N LYS A 144 7.66 3.83 7.16
CA LYS A 144 7.05 3.46 8.44
C LYS A 144 5.89 2.48 8.19
N GLY A 145 5.73 1.47 9.04
CA GLY A 145 4.61 0.52 9.01
C GLY A 145 5.03 -0.85 9.55
N ASN A 146 4.05 -1.72 9.77
CA ASN A 146 4.27 -3.08 10.24
C ASN A 146 4.67 -4.02 9.10
N ASN A 147 5.32 -5.12 9.42
CA ASN A 147 5.54 -6.19 8.47
C ASN A 147 4.27 -7.01 8.29
N PRO A 148 3.92 -7.38 7.07
CA PRO A 148 2.85 -8.34 6.82
C PRO A 148 3.28 -9.77 7.17
N LEU A 149 2.32 -10.67 7.33
CA LEU A 149 2.58 -12.11 7.33
C LEU A 149 2.97 -12.56 5.92
N ILE A 150 3.92 -13.49 5.84
CA ILE A 150 4.39 -14.02 4.55
C ILE A 150 3.85 -15.42 4.37
N TYR A 151 3.18 -15.66 3.25
CA TYR A 151 2.71 -16.97 2.83
C TYR A 151 3.38 -17.37 1.52
N VAL A 152 3.94 -18.56 1.48
CA VAL A 152 4.53 -19.10 0.26
C VAL A 152 3.55 -20.07 -0.40
N PHE A 153 3.16 -19.75 -1.62
CA PHE A 153 2.31 -20.61 -2.44
C PHE A 153 3.16 -21.65 -3.16
N ASP A 154 3.07 -22.90 -2.73
CA ASP A 154 3.88 -24.03 -3.21
C ASP A 154 3.02 -25.21 -3.67
N PRO A 155 2.28 -25.10 -4.79
CA PRO A 155 1.42 -26.18 -5.28
C PRO A 155 2.21 -27.40 -5.76
N LYS A 156 3.48 -27.22 -6.14
CA LYS A 156 4.36 -28.29 -6.61
C LYS A 156 5.19 -28.95 -5.49
N ARG A 157 5.07 -28.47 -4.24
CA ARG A 157 5.79 -28.97 -3.07
C ARG A 157 7.31 -29.02 -3.28
N ILE A 158 7.87 -27.93 -3.84
CA ILE A 158 9.32 -27.83 -4.10
C ILE A 158 10.11 -27.36 -2.87
N LEU A 159 9.44 -26.76 -1.87
CA LEU A 159 10.07 -26.33 -0.63
C LEU A 159 10.38 -27.51 0.28
N ARG A 160 11.54 -27.50 0.90
CA ARG A 160 11.99 -28.47 1.91
C ARG A 160 12.00 -27.80 3.29
N LYS A 161 11.99 -28.59 4.37
CA LYS A 161 12.07 -28.08 5.75
C LYS A 161 13.23 -27.11 5.99
N LYS A 162 14.36 -27.30 5.32
CA LYS A 162 15.54 -26.45 5.41
C LYS A 162 15.40 -25.08 4.70
N ASP A 163 14.37 -24.90 3.90
CA ASP A 163 14.15 -23.70 3.09
C ASP A 163 13.18 -22.70 3.78
N ILE A 164 12.61 -23.11 4.95
CA ILE A 164 11.61 -22.36 5.71
C ILE A 164 12.24 -21.87 7.05
#